data_278f7135b5e00730b583f8b7ada130e1
#
_entry.id   278f7135b5e00730b583f8b7ada130e1
#
_cell.length_a   1.000
_cell.length_b   1.000
_cell.length_c   1.000
_cell.angle_alpha   90.00
_cell.angle_beta   90.00
_cell.angle_gamma   90.00
#
_symmetry.space_group_name_H-M   'P 1'
#
loop_
_entity.id
_entity.type
_entity.pdbx_description
1 polymer ?
#
loop_
_entity_poly.entity_id
_entity_poly.type
_entity_poly.pdbx_seq_one_letter_code
_entity_poly.pdbx_strand_id
1 'polypeptide(L)'
;MFPAVIPDPVGDVRADNFLITTSEVIFVDWPSACIGAPLFDAIALLPSMALQGGPDPGSLLPRLRASALADPDAVTAVLAAIAGYSVHQSMQPAPKGIPAVREFQAAQDRVATAWLRRRTGWA
;
A
#
# COMPACT_ATOMS: atom_id res chain seq x y z
N MET A 1 1.56 -12.17 18.04
CA MET A 1 0.63 -11.17 17.46
C MET A 1 1.38 -9.85 17.42
N PHE A 2 1.70 -9.38 16.26
CA PHE A 2 2.25 -8.03 16.16
C PHE A 2 1.10 -7.04 16.43
N PRO A 3 1.29 -6.02 17.27
CA PRO A 3 0.32 -4.94 17.35
C PRO A 3 0.11 -4.41 15.93
N ALA A 4 -1.11 -4.04 15.62
CA ALA A 4 -1.43 -3.40 14.36
C ALA A 4 -0.73 -2.03 14.35
N VAL A 5 0.46 -2.02 13.81
CA VAL A 5 1.23 -0.79 13.64
C VAL A 5 0.99 -0.33 12.22
N ILE A 6 0.34 0.79 12.05
CA ILE A 6 0.20 1.42 10.75
C ILE A 6 1.32 2.45 10.66
N PRO A 7 2.29 2.26 9.76
CA PRO A 7 3.11 3.37 9.33
C PRO A 7 2.21 4.41 8.65
N ASP A 8 2.64 5.65 8.68
CA ASP A 8 1.95 6.77 8.05
C ASP A 8 1.38 6.37 6.67
N PRO A 9 0.12 6.68 6.36
CA PRO A 9 -0.47 6.48 5.03
C PRO A 9 0.34 7.11 3.89
N VAL A 10 1.41 7.80 4.19
CA VAL A 10 2.39 8.34 3.23
C VAL A 10 3.24 7.25 2.55
N GLY A 11 2.96 5.98 2.81
CA GLY A 11 3.50 4.89 2.00
C GLY A 11 4.86 4.35 2.42
N ASP A 12 5.14 4.29 3.71
CA ASP A 12 6.37 3.68 4.22
C ASP A 12 6.33 2.15 4.16
N VAL A 13 5.17 1.56 3.98
CA VAL A 13 5.05 0.12 3.69
C VAL A 13 5.27 -0.13 2.21
N ARG A 14 6.54 -0.17 1.82
CA ARG A 14 6.98 -0.41 0.45
C ARG A 14 7.97 -1.56 0.43
N ALA A 15 8.11 -2.18 -0.73
CA ALA A 15 8.99 -3.33 -0.89
C ALA A 15 10.47 -3.01 -0.63
N ASP A 16 10.90 -1.76 -0.79
CA ASP A 16 12.26 -1.28 -0.48
C ASP A 16 12.52 -1.09 1.02
N ASN A 17 11.47 -1.14 1.85
CA ASN A 17 11.58 -1.07 3.31
C ASN A 17 11.57 -2.45 3.99
N PHE A 18 11.91 -3.49 3.25
CA PHE A 18 12.10 -4.85 3.78
C PHE A 18 13.54 -5.30 3.68
N LEU A 19 14.03 -5.91 4.75
CA LEU A 19 15.26 -6.70 4.75
C LEU A 19 14.86 -8.18 4.81
N ILE A 20 15.27 -8.93 3.81
CA ILE A 20 15.00 -10.37 3.74
C ILE A 20 16.27 -11.10 4.12
N THR A 21 16.21 -11.89 5.18
CA THR A 21 17.26 -12.80 5.61
C THR A 21 16.90 -14.24 5.23
N THR A 22 17.76 -15.18 5.58
CA THR A 22 17.47 -16.62 5.37
C THR A 22 16.31 -17.14 6.21
N SER A 23 15.93 -16.45 7.28
CA SER A 23 14.92 -16.91 8.26
C SER A 23 13.83 -15.90 8.56
N GLU A 24 14.02 -14.63 8.22
CA GLU A 24 13.13 -13.56 8.64
C GLU A 24 12.94 -12.49 7.56
N VAL A 25 11.80 -11.81 7.64
CA VAL A 25 11.53 -10.56 6.93
C VAL A 25 11.45 -9.45 7.98
N ILE A 26 12.33 -8.48 7.87
CA ILE A 26 12.44 -7.36 8.81
C ILE A 26 11.95 -6.10 8.12
N PHE A 27 10.99 -5.43 8.75
CA PHE A 27 10.53 -4.12 8.32
C PHE A 27 11.46 -3.05 8.88
N VAL A 28 11.89 -2.14 8.04
CA VAL A 28 12.74 -1.00 8.41
C VAL A 28 12.06 0.31 8.03
N ASP A 29 12.61 1.42 8.57
CA ASP A 29 12.14 2.77 8.28
C ASP A 29 10.69 3.02 8.73
N TRP A 30 10.50 3.20 10.04
CA TRP A 30 9.22 3.35 10.73
C TRP A 30 9.00 4.75 11.34
N PRO A 31 9.22 5.85 10.61
CA PRO A 31 9.20 7.20 11.20
C PRO A 31 7.83 7.59 11.76
N SER A 32 6.76 7.02 11.21
CA SER A 32 5.36 7.36 11.51
C SER A 32 4.55 6.18 12.02
N ALA A 33 5.20 5.18 12.60
CA ALA A 33 4.51 4.00 13.11
C ALA A 33 3.49 4.38 14.19
N CYS A 34 2.28 3.87 14.07
CA CYS A 34 1.19 4.11 15.01
C CYS A 34 0.33 2.86 15.21
N ILE A 35 -0.55 2.88 16.21
CA ILE A 35 -1.52 1.80 16.43
C ILE A 35 -2.70 2.01 15.47
N GLY A 36 -3.01 0.99 14.69
CA GLY A 36 -4.12 1.07 13.73
C GLY A 36 -4.59 -0.29 13.21
N ALA A 37 -5.37 -0.29 12.15
CA ALA A 37 -5.92 -1.51 11.58
C ALA A 37 -4.91 -2.23 10.68
N PRO A 38 -4.63 -3.54 10.88
CA PRO A 38 -3.70 -4.31 10.04
C PRO A 38 -4.07 -4.30 8.55
N LEU A 39 -5.34 -4.15 8.25
CA LEU A 39 -5.85 -4.07 6.87
C LEU A 39 -5.24 -2.90 6.09
N PHE A 40 -4.97 -1.78 6.77
CA PHE A 40 -4.39 -0.61 6.12
C PHE A 40 -3.02 -0.92 5.53
N ASP A 41 -2.12 -1.50 6.32
CA ASP A 41 -0.78 -1.89 5.86
C ASP A 41 -0.84 -2.87 4.70
N ALA A 42 -1.73 -3.85 4.79
CA ALA A 42 -1.92 -4.83 3.72
C ALA A 42 -2.32 -4.15 2.40
N ILE A 43 -3.30 -3.25 2.42
CA ILE A 43 -3.77 -2.54 1.22
C ILE A 43 -2.70 -1.57 0.69
N ALA A 44 -1.97 -0.90 1.57
CA ALA A 44 -0.93 0.05 1.17
C ALA A 44 0.28 -0.65 0.51
N LEU A 45 0.62 -1.86 0.96
CA LEU A 45 1.76 -2.63 0.44
C LEU A 45 1.49 -3.25 -0.93
N LEU A 46 0.28 -3.73 -1.19
CA LEU A 46 -0.02 -4.56 -2.36
C LEU A 46 0.28 -3.88 -3.71
N PRO A 47 -0.01 -2.58 -3.94
CA PRO A 47 0.38 -1.90 -5.17
C PRO A 47 1.89 -1.88 -5.39
N SER A 48 2.68 -1.67 -4.35
CA SER A 48 4.14 -1.70 -4.41
C SER A 48 4.68 -3.08 -4.79
N MET A 49 4.10 -4.13 -4.23
CA MET A 49 4.46 -5.52 -4.58
C MET A 49 4.15 -5.83 -6.05
N ALA A 50 2.99 -5.41 -6.53
CA ALA A 50 2.60 -5.61 -7.93
C ALA A 50 3.55 -4.90 -8.91
N LEU A 51 4.02 -3.70 -8.57
CA LEU A 51 5.02 -2.96 -9.36
C LEU A 51 6.35 -3.68 -9.48
N GLN A 52 6.69 -4.55 -8.54
CA GLN A 52 7.91 -5.35 -8.54
C GLN A 52 7.72 -6.76 -9.14
N GLY A 53 6.65 -6.97 -9.89
CA GLY A 53 6.36 -8.24 -10.53
C GLY A 53 5.62 -9.24 -9.64
N GLY A 54 5.10 -8.80 -8.51
CA GLY A 54 4.28 -9.62 -7.63
C GLY A 54 2.86 -9.87 -8.17
N PRO A 55 2.07 -10.69 -7.47
CA PRO A 55 0.70 -11.00 -7.86
C PRO A 55 -0.21 -9.77 -7.92
N ASP A 56 -1.32 -9.91 -8.65
CA ASP A 56 -2.37 -8.88 -8.64
C ASP A 56 -2.90 -8.65 -7.22
N PRO A 57 -3.03 -7.39 -6.77
CA PRO A 57 -3.49 -7.06 -5.44
C PRO A 57 -4.86 -7.65 -5.07
N GLY A 58 -5.79 -7.65 -6.02
CA GLY A 58 -7.13 -8.19 -5.81
C GLY A 58 -7.14 -9.71 -5.60
N SER A 59 -6.18 -10.43 -6.17
CA SER A 59 -6.02 -11.88 -5.96
C SER A 59 -5.29 -12.22 -4.66
N LEU A 60 -4.41 -11.34 -4.21
CA LEU A 60 -3.58 -11.58 -3.03
C LEU A 60 -4.28 -11.18 -1.73
N LEU A 61 -5.03 -10.07 -1.73
CA LEU A 61 -5.67 -9.55 -0.52
C LEU A 61 -6.51 -10.60 0.23
N PRO A 62 -7.38 -11.41 -0.41
CA PRO A 62 -8.18 -12.41 0.30
C PRO A 62 -7.36 -13.51 1.00
N ARG A 63 -6.09 -13.67 0.62
CA ARG A 63 -5.17 -14.65 1.20
C ARG A 63 -4.47 -14.14 2.46
N LEU A 64 -4.56 -12.85 2.72
CA LEU A 64 -3.92 -12.23 3.89
C LEU A 64 -4.84 -12.33 5.11
N ARG A 65 -4.26 -12.66 6.25
CA ARG A 65 -5.00 -12.72 7.52
C ARG A 65 -5.68 -11.40 7.88
N ALA A 66 -5.06 -10.28 7.54
CA ALA A 66 -5.58 -8.95 7.80
C ALA A 66 -6.94 -8.68 7.13
N SER A 67 -7.25 -9.37 6.03
CA SER A 67 -8.50 -9.22 5.30
C SER A 67 -9.58 -10.23 5.70
N ALA A 68 -9.23 -11.29 6.44
CA ALA A 68 -10.13 -12.42 6.71
C ALA A 68 -11.42 -12.04 7.47
N LEU A 69 -11.36 -11.00 8.29
CA LEU A 69 -12.49 -10.48 9.07
C LEU A 69 -12.87 -9.05 8.66
N ALA A 70 -12.32 -8.55 7.55
CA ALA A 70 -12.58 -7.18 7.11
C ALA A 70 -13.90 -7.09 6.36
N ASP A 71 -14.67 -6.07 6.71
CA ASP A 71 -15.85 -5.68 5.93
C ASP A 71 -15.40 -5.29 4.49
N PRO A 72 -16.02 -5.85 3.44
CA PRO A 72 -15.74 -5.48 2.06
C PRO A 72 -15.85 -3.98 1.77
N ASP A 73 -16.78 -3.28 2.39
CA ASP A 73 -16.93 -1.83 2.24
C ASP A 73 -15.79 -1.07 2.91
N ALA A 74 -15.31 -1.54 4.06
CA ALA A 74 -14.13 -0.99 4.71
C ALA A 74 -12.87 -1.16 3.84
N VAL A 75 -12.69 -2.32 3.22
CA VAL A 75 -11.60 -2.56 2.25
C VAL A 75 -11.67 -1.57 1.10
N THR A 76 -12.85 -1.37 0.53
CA THR A 76 -13.05 -0.42 -0.58
C THR A 76 -12.77 1.01 -0.15
N ALA A 77 -13.22 1.42 1.04
CA ALA A 77 -12.97 2.76 1.56
C ALA A 77 -11.48 3.03 1.80
N VAL A 78 -10.76 2.09 2.39
CA VAL A 78 -9.31 2.20 2.63
C VAL A 78 -8.55 2.26 1.30
N LEU A 79 -8.89 1.39 0.35
CA LEU A 79 -8.27 1.40 -0.98
C LEU A 79 -8.55 2.72 -1.72
N ALA A 80 -9.76 3.25 -1.64
CA ALA A 80 -10.10 4.55 -2.24
C ALA A 80 -9.30 5.70 -1.62
N ALA A 81 -9.11 5.68 -0.31
CA ALA A 81 -8.30 6.68 0.39
C ALA A 81 -6.82 6.61 -0.03
N ILE A 82 -6.25 5.42 -0.12
CA ILE A 82 -4.85 5.21 -0.54
C ILE A 82 -4.68 5.61 -2.02
N ALA A 83 -5.59 5.21 -2.91
CA ALA A 83 -5.55 5.59 -4.31
C ALA A 83 -5.64 7.12 -4.47
N GLY A 84 -6.58 7.75 -3.79
CA GLY A 84 -6.74 9.22 -3.81
C GLY A 84 -5.51 9.96 -3.28
N TYR A 85 -4.90 9.45 -2.22
CA TYR A 85 -3.65 9.99 -1.69
C TYR A 85 -2.51 9.87 -2.72
N SER A 86 -2.34 8.70 -3.34
CA SER A 86 -1.29 8.47 -4.34
C SER A 86 -1.47 9.38 -5.57
N VAL A 87 -2.71 9.54 -6.06
CA VAL A 87 -3.05 10.49 -7.13
C VAL A 87 -2.63 11.90 -6.73
N HIS A 88 -3.06 12.36 -5.56
CA HIS A 88 -2.75 13.70 -5.07
C HIS A 88 -1.23 13.92 -4.98
N GLN A 89 -0.50 12.98 -4.40
CA GLN A 89 0.95 13.08 -4.25
C GLN A 89 1.70 13.08 -5.59
N SER A 90 1.24 12.28 -6.56
CA SER A 90 1.87 12.22 -7.89
C SER A 90 1.78 13.55 -8.65
N MET A 91 0.80 14.39 -8.32
CA MET A 91 0.57 15.70 -8.92
C MET A 91 1.38 16.82 -8.26
N GLN A 92 2.01 16.56 -7.12
CA GLN A 92 2.80 17.57 -6.41
C GLN A 92 4.21 17.71 -7.01
N PRO A 93 4.86 18.86 -6.85
CA PRO A 93 6.28 19.01 -7.21
C PRO A 93 7.14 17.98 -6.47
N ALA A 94 8.18 17.46 -7.13
CA ALA A 94 9.10 16.55 -6.48
C ALA A 94 9.89 17.26 -5.36
N PRO A 95 10.08 16.61 -4.19
CA PRO A 95 10.93 17.15 -3.15
C PRO A 95 12.39 17.27 -3.62
N LYS A 96 13.12 18.23 -3.05
CA LYS A 96 14.56 18.34 -3.30
C LYS A 96 15.27 17.05 -2.91
N GLY A 97 16.14 16.56 -3.79
CA GLY A 97 16.94 15.36 -3.55
C GLY A 97 16.27 14.03 -3.90
N ILE A 98 14.97 14.00 -4.22
CA ILE A 98 14.25 12.77 -4.60
C ILE A 98 13.42 13.02 -5.87
N PRO A 99 14.05 13.27 -7.02
CA PRO A 99 13.32 13.65 -8.24
C PRO A 99 12.42 12.54 -8.78
N ALA A 100 12.77 11.27 -8.56
CA ALA A 100 12.01 10.12 -9.06
C ALA A 100 10.80 9.73 -8.19
N VAL A 101 10.61 10.35 -7.01
CA VAL A 101 9.53 9.94 -6.09
C VAL A 101 8.14 10.09 -6.71
N ARG A 102 7.92 11.13 -7.52
CA ARG A 102 6.62 11.37 -8.15
C ARG A 102 6.28 10.36 -9.24
N GLU A 103 7.27 9.90 -9.99
CA GLU A 103 7.11 8.81 -10.97
C GLU A 103 6.72 7.50 -10.27
N PHE A 104 7.37 7.20 -9.15
CA PHE A 104 7.06 6.03 -8.33
C PHE A 104 5.63 6.11 -7.78
N GLN A 105 5.24 7.25 -7.22
CA GLN A 105 3.88 7.48 -6.72
C GLN A 105 2.82 7.38 -7.83
N ALA A 106 3.11 7.90 -9.02
CA ALA A 106 2.24 7.77 -10.17
C ALA A 106 2.10 6.31 -10.65
N ALA A 107 3.17 5.52 -10.53
CA ALA A 107 3.11 4.10 -10.84
C ALA A 107 2.25 3.33 -9.83
N GLN A 108 2.37 3.61 -8.53
CA GLN A 108 1.51 3.06 -7.49
C GLN A 108 0.05 3.46 -7.68
N ASP A 109 -0.19 4.73 -8.00
CA ASP A 109 -1.51 5.27 -8.31
C ASP A 109 -2.22 4.46 -9.41
N ARG A 110 -1.53 4.21 -10.52
CA ARG A 110 -2.10 3.41 -11.62
C ARG A 110 -2.52 2.02 -11.17
N VAL A 111 -1.72 1.35 -10.36
CA VAL A 111 -2.06 0.01 -9.82
C VAL A 111 -3.24 0.09 -8.85
N ALA A 112 -3.21 1.01 -7.90
CA ALA A 112 -4.25 1.15 -6.90
C ALA A 112 -5.59 1.55 -7.53
N THR A 113 -5.57 2.50 -8.47
CA THR A 113 -6.78 2.95 -9.19
C THR A 113 -7.36 1.86 -10.07
N ALA A 114 -6.53 1.10 -10.79
CA ALA A 114 -6.98 -0.04 -11.58
C ALA A 114 -7.61 -1.12 -10.70
N TRP A 115 -7.01 -1.40 -9.56
CA TRP A 115 -7.57 -2.33 -8.57
C TRP A 115 -8.92 -1.85 -8.03
N LEU A 116 -9.01 -0.57 -7.64
CA LEU A 116 -10.26 0.04 -7.16
C LEU A 116 -11.39 -0.07 -8.20
N ARG A 117 -11.09 0.26 -9.46
CA ARG A 117 -12.05 0.16 -10.57
C ARG A 117 -12.55 -1.28 -10.76
N ARG A 118 -11.66 -2.27 -10.77
CA ARG A 118 -12.07 -3.67 -10.87
C ARG A 118 -12.94 -4.10 -9.70
N ARG A 119 -12.62 -3.62 -8.50
CA ARG A 119 -13.35 -3.97 -7.28
C ARG A 119 -14.75 -3.36 -7.25
N THR A 120 -14.92 -2.13 -7.69
CA THR A 120 -16.17 -1.37 -7.61
C THR A 120 -17.00 -1.44 -8.88
N GLY A 121 -16.41 -1.79 -10.01
CA GLY A 121 -17.03 -1.67 -11.31
C GLY A 121 -17.14 -0.22 -11.83
N TRP A 122 -16.46 0.73 -11.21
CA TRP A 122 -16.44 2.12 -11.68
C TRP A 122 -15.67 2.24 -13.00
N ALA A 123 -16.25 3.00 -13.90
CA ALA A 123 -15.67 3.27 -15.21
C ALA A 123 -14.45 4.19 -15.13
#